data_1bbc442d8a10f9d31566f8a66e33aa78
#
_entry.id   1bbc442d8a10f9d31566f8a66e33aa78
#
_cell.length_a   1.000
_cell.length_b   1.000
_cell.length_c   1.000
_cell.angle_alpha   90.00
_cell.angle_beta   90.00
_cell.angle_gamma   90.00
#
_symmetry.space_group_name_H-M   'P 1'
#
loop_
_entity.id
_entity.type
_entity.pdbx_description
1 polymer ?
#
loop_
_entity_poly.entity_id
_entity_poly.type
_entity_poly.pdbx_seq_one_letter_code
_entity_poly.pdbx_strand_id
1 'polypeptide(L)'
;GLEASDLRAYLARRRMDGLGNASAARELSAIRGFLAFASGAQSVPRLKGPRVKKGLPRAISPAEAVSLAEDVAEQASEGWVRARDWAILLLLYGAGLRISEALGLTGAVLPLERVLRVTGKRNKTRLVPLLSPVADALNAYVALCPYPASRDLPLFRGARGGALNPAIIRRSVRAARSRLGLGERTTPHALRHSFATHLLAGGADLRSLQELLGHASLSSTQIYTSVDAAYLLDVYRNAHPRA
;
A
#
# COMPACT_ATOMS: atom_id res chain seq x y z
N GLY A 1 31.21 -26.08 -11.21
CA GLY A 1 30.31 -24.90 -11.08
C GLY A 1 28.89 -25.36 -10.76
N LEU A 2 28.06 -24.46 -10.30
CA LEU A 2 26.67 -24.76 -9.91
C LEU A 2 25.82 -24.89 -11.19
N GLU A 3 25.12 -26.00 -11.33
CA GLU A 3 24.33 -26.32 -12.52
C GLU A 3 22.82 -26.09 -12.33
N ALA A 4 22.07 -26.15 -13.44
CA ALA A 4 20.61 -26.05 -13.38
C ALA A 4 19.95 -27.26 -12.65
N SER A 5 20.64 -28.42 -12.66
CA SER A 5 20.30 -29.63 -11.89
C SER A 5 20.28 -29.37 -10.39
N ASP A 6 21.32 -28.68 -9.87
CA ASP A 6 21.45 -28.38 -8.45
C ASP A 6 20.33 -27.46 -7.97
N LEU A 7 20.00 -26.45 -8.78
CA LEU A 7 18.88 -25.55 -8.49
C LEU A 7 17.53 -26.27 -8.52
N ARG A 8 17.34 -27.26 -9.43
CA ARG A 8 16.13 -28.09 -9.46
C ARG A 8 16.04 -28.96 -8.20
N ALA A 9 17.14 -29.63 -7.83
CA ALA A 9 17.19 -30.49 -6.64
C ALA A 9 16.89 -29.66 -5.37
N TYR A 10 17.49 -28.48 -5.24
CA TYR A 10 17.21 -27.56 -4.15
C TYR A 10 15.72 -27.18 -4.09
N LEU A 11 15.13 -26.74 -5.20
CA LEU A 11 13.71 -26.36 -5.23
C LEU A 11 12.77 -27.53 -4.98
N ALA A 12 13.13 -28.74 -5.43
CA ALA A 12 12.36 -29.96 -5.14
C ALA A 12 12.34 -30.25 -3.64
N ARG A 13 13.49 -30.18 -2.97
CA ARG A 13 13.59 -30.33 -1.52
C ARG A 13 12.77 -29.29 -0.77
N ARG A 14 12.88 -28.02 -1.16
CA ARG A 14 12.10 -26.94 -0.52
C ARG A 14 10.59 -27.13 -0.70
N ARG A 15 10.15 -27.74 -1.79
CA ARG A 15 8.74 -28.11 -1.99
C ARG A 15 8.28 -29.25 -1.09
N MET A 16 9.12 -30.25 -0.86
CA MET A 16 8.84 -31.30 0.13
C MET A 16 8.72 -30.71 1.53
N ASP A 17 9.48 -29.65 1.85
CA ASP A 17 9.36 -28.87 3.08
C ASP A 17 8.09 -27.97 3.11
N GLY A 18 7.17 -28.07 2.15
CA GLY A 18 5.93 -27.31 2.10
C GLY A 18 6.03 -25.92 1.44
N LEU A 19 7.14 -25.60 0.77
CA LEU A 19 7.30 -24.27 0.14
C LEU A 19 6.38 -24.11 -1.07
N GLY A 20 5.48 -23.13 -1.01
CA GLY A 20 4.56 -22.81 -2.12
C GLY A 20 5.27 -22.20 -3.33
N ASN A 21 4.65 -22.32 -4.53
CA ASN A 21 5.23 -21.88 -5.81
C ASN A 21 5.69 -20.42 -5.82
N ALA A 22 4.95 -19.49 -5.17
CA ALA A 22 5.31 -18.08 -5.14
C ALA A 22 6.59 -17.83 -4.29
N SER A 23 6.76 -18.56 -3.20
CA SER A 23 7.95 -18.49 -2.36
C SER A 23 9.16 -19.14 -3.04
N ALA A 24 8.96 -20.29 -3.69
CA ALA A 24 10.00 -20.96 -4.47
C ALA A 24 10.49 -20.10 -5.65
N ALA A 25 9.60 -19.38 -6.32
CA ALA A 25 9.99 -18.42 -7.36
C ALA A 25 10.82 -17.26 -6.81
N ARG A 26 10.51 -16.77 -5.60
CA ARG A 26 11.29 -15.72 -4.93
C ARG A 26 12.66 -16.20 -4.50
N GLU A 27 12.74 -17.40 -3.90
CA GLU A 27 14.04 -18.02 -3.54
C GLU A 27 14.91 -18.22 -4.76
N LEU A 28 14.37 -18.74 -5.86
CA LEU A 28 15.12 -18.89 -7.11
C LEU A 28 15.63 -17.54 -7.64
N SER A 29 14.81 -16.49 -7.56
CA SER A 29 15.21 -15.14 -7.97
C SER A 29 16.35 -14.59 -7.11
N ALA A 30 16.28 -14.80 -5.79
CA ALA A 30 17.32 -14.38 -4.86
C ALA A 30 18.64 -15.13 -5.10
N ILE A 31 18.59 -16.45 -5.27
CA ILE A 31 19.77 -17.28 -5.57
C ILE A 31 20.42 -16.85 -6.88
N ARG A 32 19.61 -16.63 -7.92
CA ARG A 32 20.14 -16.16 -9.22
C ARG A 32 20.76 -14.78 -9.13
N GLY A 33 20.16 -13.87 -8.35
CA GLY A 33 20.75 -12.55 -8.09
C GLY A 33 22.09 -12.65 -7.37
N PHE A 34 22.20 -13.53 -6.38
CA PHE A 34 23.46 -13.78 -5.67
C PHE A 34 24.51 -14.40 -6.60
N LEU A 35 24.15 -15.41 -7.38
CA LEU A 35 25.09 -16.05 -8.34
C LEU A 35 25.58 -15.05 -9.40
N ALA A 36 24.69 -14.19 -9.91
CA ALA A 36 25.07 -13.15 -10.85
C ALA A 36 26.07 -12.15 -10.24
N PHE A 37 25.91 -11.84 -8.97
CA PHE A 37 26.82 -10.98 -8.22
C PHE A 37 28.19 -11.67 -7.97
N ALA A 38 28.17 -12.93 -7.54
CA ALA A 38 29.38 -13.66 -7.13
C ALA A 38 30.22 -14.17 -8.30
N SER A 39 29.60 -14.58 -9.41
CA SER A 39 30.27 -15.27 -10.52
C SER A 39 30.06 -14.61 -11.89
N GLY A 40 29.43 -13.46 -11.94
CA GLY A 40 29.03 -12.77 -13.17
C GLY A 40 27.74 -13.30 -13.80
N ALA A 41 27.05 -12.43 -14.53
CA ALA A 41 25.71 -12.72 -15.06
C ALA A 41 25.67 -13.88 -16.08
N GLN A 42 26.76 -14.17 -16.77
CA GLN A 42 26.84 -15.22 -17.79
C GLN A 42 26.94 -16.64 -17.19
N SER A 43 27.39 -16.77 -15.94
CA SER A 43 27.56 -18.05 -15.26
C SER A 43 26.30 -18.53 -14.49
N VAL A 44 25.20 -17.77 -14.55
CA VAL A 44 23.96 -18.12 -13.84
C VAL A 44 23.17 -19.17 -14.61
N PRO A 45 22.91 -20.36 -14.03
CA PRO A 45 22.17 -21.42 -14.70
C PRO A 45 20.76 -20.97 -15.12
N ARG A 46 20.38 -21.23 -16.37
CA ARG A 46 19.05 -20.94 -16.88
C ARG A 46 18.03 -21.98 -16.39
N LEU A 47 17.22 -21.61 -15.41
CA LEU A 47 16.13 -22.44 -14.91
C LEU A 47 14.82 -21.67 -14.94
N LYS A 48 13.78 -22.22 -15.57
CA LYS A 48 12.42 -21.66 -15.46
C LYS A 48 11.89 -21.90 -14.05
N GLY A 49 11.52 -20.81 -13.36
CA GLY A 49 10.91 -20.91 -12.03
C GLY A 49 9.52 -21.57 -12.09
N PRO A 50 9.00 -21.99 -10.92
CA PRO A 50 7.67 -22.57 -10.84
C PRO A 50 6.60 -21.61 -11.34
N ARG A 51 5.61 -22.13 -12.04
CA ARG A 51 4.46 -21.35 -12.50
C ARG A 51 3.67 -20.86 -11.28
N VAL A 52 3.63 -19.56 -11.08
CA VAL A 52 2.76 -18.92 -10.11
C VAL A 52 1.45 -18.57 -10.83
N LYS A 53 0.35 -19.20 -10.45
CA LYS A 53 -0.98 -18.78 -10.93
C LYS A 53 -1.23 -17.36 -10.42
N LYS A 54 -1.05 -16.36 -11.27
CA LYS A 54 -1.49 -15.00 -11.03
C LYS A 54 -3.01 -14.98 -11.20
N GLY A 55 -3.76 -15.30 -10.17
CA GLY A 55 -5.17 -14.93 -10.17
C GLY A 55 -5.25 -13.40 -10.21
N LEU A 56 -6.14 -12.85 -11.04
CA LEU A 56 -6.45 -11.42 -11.02
C LEU A 56 -6.83 -11.04 -9.58
N PRO A 57 -6.18 -10.05 -8.97
CA PRO A 57 -6.63 -9.55 -7.69
C PRO A 57 -8.05 -9.01 -7.89
N ARG A 58 -9.04 -9.57 -7.22
CA ARG A 58 -10.35 -8.93 -7.15
C ARG A 58 -10.15 -7.64 -6.36
N ALA A 59 -10.45 -6.51 -6.98
CA ALA A 59 -10.55 -5.26 -6.26
C ALA A 59 -11.65 -5.43 -5.20
N ILE A 60 -11.39 -5.01 -3.97
CA ILE A 60 -12.43 -4.92 -2.95
C ILE A 60 -13.36 -3.77 -3.34
N SER A 61 -14.64 -3.92 -3.08
CA SER A 61 -15.62 -2.87 -3.34
C SER A 61 -15.35 -1.63 -2.46
N PRO A 62 -15.89 -0.46 -2.82
CA PRO A 62 -15.80 0.73 -1.97
C PRO A 62 -16.32 0.49 -0.55
N ALA A 63 -17.46 -0.17 -0.42
CA ALA A 63 -18.04 -0.50 0.89
C ALA A 63 -17.12 -1.43 1.70
N GLU A 64 -16.56 -2.47 1.09
CA GLU A 64 -15.60 -3.36 1.75
C GLU A 64 -14.33 -2.62 2.19
N ALA A 65 -13.86 -1.63 1.41
CA ALA A 65 -12.68 -0.83 1.76
C ALA A 65 -12.94 0.05 2.99
N VAL A 66 -14.12 0.65 3.08
CA VAL A 66 -14.53 1.48 4.22
C VAL A 66 -14.76 0.61 5.44
N SER A 67 -15.55 -0.46 5.33
CA SER A 67 -15.80 -1.40 6.45
C SER A 67 -14.50 -2.00 7.00
N LEU A 68 -13.51 -2.27 6.12
CA LEU A 68 -12.19 -2.71 6.56
C LEU A 68 -11.46 -1.64 7.37
N ALA A 69 -11.55 -0.37 6.95
CA ALA A 69 -10.91 0.74 7.65
C ALA A 69 -11.59 1.03 9.00
N GLU A 70 -12.91 0.96 9.04
CA GLU A 70 -13.72 1.10 10.26
C GLU A 70 -13.38 -0.01 11.27
N ASP A 71 -13.42 -1.26 10.84
CA ASP A 71 -13.09 -2.41 11.70
C ASP A 71 -11.67 -2.29 12.28
N VAL A 72 -10.68 -1.93 11.47
CA VAL A 72 -9.32 -1.72 11.96
C VAL A 72 -9.28 -0.60 13.00
N ALA A 73 -9.96 0.50 12.77
CA ALA A 73 -9.99 1.63 13.68
C ALA A 73 -10.70 1.28 15.01
N GLU A 74 -11.83 0.60 14.95
CA GLU A 74 -12.62 0.21 16.12
C GLU A 74 -11.91 -0.73 17.08
N GLN A 75 -10.99 -1.55 16.57
CA GLN A 75 -10.20 -2.47 17.40
C GLN A 75 -9.07 -1.75 18.19
N ALA A 76 -8.85 -0.47 17.95
CA ALA A 76 -7.86 0.30 18.70
C ALA A 76 -8.41 0.69 20.08
N SER A 77 -7.61 0.44 21.13
CA SER A 77 -7.95 0.76 22.52
C SER A 77 -7.93 2.26 22.80
N GLU A 78 -7.07 3.02 22.11
CA GLU A 78 -6.85 4.43 22.31
C GLU A 78 -7.42 5.25 21.15
N GLY A 79 -8.09 6.37 21.45
CA GLY A 79 -8.75 7.24 20.47
C GLY A 79 -7.80 7.77 19.39
N TRP A 80 -6.58 8.15 19.77
CA TRP A 80 -5.57 8.62 18.82
C TRP A 80 -5.03 7.49 17.91
N VAL A 81 -4.96 6.25 18.42
CA VAL A 81 -4.56 5.07 17.61
C VAL A 81 -5.68 4.74 16.61
N ARG A 82 -6.94 4.86 17.03
CA ARG A 82 -8.10 4.74 16.14
C ARG A 82 -8.02 5.74 15.00
N ALA A 83 -7.86 7.01 15.32
CA ALA A 83 -7.74 8.08 14.33
C ALA A 83 -6.53 7.87 13.39
N ARG A 84 -5.40 7.40 13.94
CA ARG A 84 -4.20 7.06 13.17
C ARG A 84 -4.45 5.99 12.12
N ASP A 85 -5.01 4.87 12.57
CA ASP A 85 -5.18 3.70 11.70
C ASP A 85 -6.23 3.98 10.63
N TRP A 86 -7.29 4.72 10.99
CA TRP A 86 -8.27 5.26 10.05
C TRP A 86 -7.61 6.13 8.98
N ALA A 87 -6.87 7.16 9.37
CA ALA A 87 -6.20 8.07 8.46
C ALA A 87 -5.22 7.35 7.51
N ILE A 88 -4.48 6.35 8.02
CA ILE A 88 -3.57 5.55 7.19
C ILE A 88 -4.35 4.79 6.11
N LEU A 89 -5.43 4.10 6.49
CA LEU A 89 -6.20 3.31 5.53
C LEU A 89 -6.89 4.18 4.48
N LEU A 90 -7.36 5.38 4.88
CA LEU A 90 -7.87 6.36 3.93
C LEU A 90 -6.78 6.88 2.98
N LEU A 91 -5.54 7.09 3.42
CA LEU A 91 -4.43 7.42 2.52
C LEU A 91 -4.16 6.31 1.50
N LEU A 92 -4.28 5.04 1.90
CA LEU A 92 -4.05 3.93 0.98
C LEU A 92 -5.16 3.81 -0.06
N TYR A 93 -6.43 3.96 0.37
CA TYR A 93 -7.59 3.80 -0.50
C TYR A 93 -8.00 5.12 -1.18
N GLY A 94 -7.99 6.26 -0.48
CA GLY A 94 -8.48 7.53 -1.00
C GLY A 94 -7.44 8.39 -1.70
N ALA A 95 -6.15 8.14 -1.46
CA ALA A 95 -5.05 8.83 -2.11
C ALA A 95 -4.08 7.88 -2.85
N GLY A 96 -4.37 6.58 -2.82
CA GLY A 96 -3.60 5.57 -3.53
C GLY A 96 -2.14 5.44 -3.11
N LEU A 97 -1.79 5.80 -1.88
CA LEU A 97 -0.42 5.71 -1.40
C LEU A 97 0.00 4.26 -1.17
N ARG A 98 1.30 3.97 -1.35
CA ARG A 98 1.89 2.75 -0.80
C ARG A 98 1.99 2.88 0.72
N ILE A 99 1.90 1.78 1.45
CA ILE A 99 2.06 1.81 2.91
C ILE A 99 3.37 2.46 3.34
N SER A 100 4.47 2.22 2.62
CA SER A 100 5.77 2.84 2.90
C SER A 100 5.78 4.34 2.61
N GLU A 101 5.01 4.81 1.64
CA GLU A 101 4.85 6.23 1.32
C GLU A 101 4.01 6.93 2.40
N ALA A 102 2.88 6.34 2.79
CA ALA A 102 2.05 6.87 3.86
C ALA A 102 2.83 6.96 5.18
N LEU A 103 3.50 5.88 5.59
CA LEU A 103 4.27 5.87 6.84
C LEU A 103 5.59 6.64 6.76
N GLY A 104 6.05 6.99 5.58
CA GLY A 104 7.20 7.86 5.34
C GLY A 104 6.87 9.36 5.39
N LEU A 105 5.60 9.73 5.55
CA LEU A 105 5.23 11.13 5.75
C LEU A 105 5.79 11.64 7.07
N THR A 106 6.29 12.87 7.06
CA THR A 106 6.77 13.59 8.26
C THR A 106 5.85 14.76 8.56
N GLY A 107 6.05 15.41 9.70
CA GLY A 107 5.31 16.64 10.03
C GLY A 107 5.55 17.80 9.06
N ALA A 108 6.50 17.68 8.12
CA ALA A 108 6.71 18.65 7.05
C ALA A 108 5.51 18.80 6.10
N VAL A 109 4.56 17.86 6.11
CA VAL A 109 3.31 17.96 5.32
C VAL A 109 2.26 18.87 5.97
N LEU A 110 2.52 19.35 7.18
CA LEU A 110 1.60 20.22 7.92
C LEU A 110 1.98 21.71 7.75
N PRO A 111 1.01 22.62 7.64
CA PRO A 111 -0.43 22.34 7.56
C PRO A 111 -0.79 21.61 6.27
N LEU A 112 -1.86 20.79 6.30
CA LEU A 112 -2.29 20.04 5.13
C LEU A 112 -2.83 20.97 4.06
N GLU A 113 -2.31 20.84 2.86
CA GLU A 113 -2.80 21.51 1.67
C GLU A 113 -3.71 20.57 0.85
N ARG A 114 -4.36 21.11 -0.19
CA ARG A 114 -5.17 20.30 -1.12
C ARG A 114 -4.36 19.25 -1.90
N VAL A 115 -3.04 19.35 -1.85
CA VAL A 115 -2.11 18.49 -2.57
C VAL A 115 -1.01 18.02 -1.62
N LEU A 116 -0.80 16.72 -1.55
CA LEU A 116 0.24 16.10 -0.75
C LEU A 116 1.45 15.78 -1.62
N ARG A 117 2.63 16.24 -1.22
CA ARG A 117 3.89 15.85 -1.84
C ARG A 117 4.36 14.51 -1.29
N VAL A 118 4.46 13.50 -2.14
CA VAL A 118 4.82 12.14 -1.75
C VAL A 118 6.11 11.71 -2.45
N THR A 119 7.10 11.28 -1.68
CA THR A 119 8.36 10.75 -2.19
C THR A 119 8.33 9.23 -2.20
N GLY A 120 8.47 8.63 -3.37
CA GLY A 120 8.44 7.19 -3.59
C GLY A 120 9.84 6.58 -3.77
N LYS A 121 9.89 5.39 -4.37
CA LYS A 121 11.16 4.70 -4.68
C LYS A 121 12.07 5.56 -5.57
N ARG A 122 13.39 5.46 -5.35
CA ARG A 122 14.43 6.21 -6.06
C ARG A 122 14.29 7.73 -5.92
N ASN A 123 13.77 8.18 -4.78
CA ASN A 123 13.57 9.60 -4.45
C ASN A 123 12.70 10.38 -5.47
N LYS A 124 11.83 9.67 -6.21
CA LYS A 124 10.89 10.31 -7.12
C LYS A 124 9.73 10.91 -6.34
N THR A 125 9.56 12.20 -6.49
CA THR A 125 8.45 12.93 -5.85
C THR A 125 7.30 13.10 -6.84
N ARG A 126 6.08 12.96 -6.34
CA ARG A 126 4.84 13.26 -7.07
C ARG A 126 3.88 14.05 -6.19
N LEU A 127 2.97 14.75 -6.82
CA LEU A 127 1.86 15.44 -6.17
C LEU A 127 0.64 14.53 -6.19
N VAL A 128 -0.02 14.41 -5.04
CA VAL A 128 -1.23 13.59 -4.86
C VAL A 128 -2.31 14.50 -4.31
N PRO A 129 -3.42 14.68 -5.01
CA PRO A 129 -4.55 15.46 -4.49
C PRO A 129 -5.08 14.82 -3.21
N LEU A 130 -5.41 15.65 -2.26
CA LEU A 130 -5.92 15.22 -0.96
C LEU A 130 -7.40 15.55 -0.88
N LEU A 131 -8.23 14.53 -0.88
CA LEU A 131 -9.67 14.69 -0.71
C LEU A 131 -10.00 15.15 0.71
N SER A 132 -11.05 15.96 0.86
CA SER A 132 -11.45 16.47 2.18
C SER A 132 -11.58 15.39 3.25
N PRO A 133 -12.25 14.24 3.03
CA PRO A 133 -12.34 13.21 4.06
C PRO A 133 -10.98 12.64 4.49
N VAL A 134 -10.00 12.59 3.58
CA VAL A 134 -8.64 12.15 3.90
C VAL A 134 -7.90 13.20 4.70
N ALA A 135 -8.04 14.48 4.33
CA ALA A 135 -7.47 15.61 5.06
C ALA A 135 -8.06 15.70 6.48
N ASP A 136 -9.38 15.56 6.60
CA ASP A 136 -10.08 15.61 7.89
C ASP A 136 -9.64 14.48 8.83
N ALA A 137 -9.48 13.26 8.29
CA ALA A 137 -8.97 12.13 9.06
C ALA A 137 -7.53 12.35 9.53
N LEU A 138 -6.68 12.94 8.70
CA LEU A 138 -5.31 13.29 9.07
C LEU A 138 -5.28 14.37 10.15
N ASN A 139 -6.09 15.43 10.01
CA ASN A 139 -6.21 16.49 11.00
C ASN A 139 -6.73 15.97 12.33
N ALA A 140 -7.75 15.11 12.32
CA ALA A 140 -8.28 14.46 13.52
C ALA A 140 -7.19 13.61 14.20
N TYR A 141 -6.42 12.85 13.44
CA TYR A 141 -5.29 12.10 14.00
C TYR A 141 -4.25 13.02 14.63
N VAL A 142 -3.83 14.09 13.93
CA VAL A 142 -2.82 15.04 14.44
C VAL A 142 -3.29 15.71 15.70
N ALA A 143 -4.56 16.09 15.79
CA ALA A 143 -5.14 16.72 16.96
C ALA A 143 -5.21 15.78 18.19
N LEU A 144 -5.42 14.49 17.99
CA LEU A 144 -5.53 13.50 19.06
C LEU A 144 -4.21 12.85 19.45
N CYS A 145 -3.19 12.94 18.59
CA CYS A 145 -1.90 12.29 18.82
C CYS A 145 -1.16 12.92 20.00
N PRO A 146 -0.79 12.15 21.03
CA PRO A 146 -0.08 12.70 22.19
C PRO A 146 1.37 13.10 21.90
N TYR A 147 1.87 12.73 20.72
CA TYR A 147 3.22 13.03 20.30
C TYR A 147 3.22 14.21 19.32
N PRO A 148 3.95 15.30 19.60
CA PRO A 148 3.91 16.48 18.75
C PRO A 148 4.38 16.18 17.33
N ALA A 149 3.68 16.75 16.37
CA ALA A 149 4.09 16.72 14.98
C ALA A 149 5.25 17.70 14.77
N SER A 150 6.43 17.18 14.53
CA SER A 150 7.61 17.97 14.18
C SER A 150 7.97 17.75 12.72
N ARG A 151 8.52 18.78 12.08
CA ARG A 151 8.82 18.80 10.65
C ARG A 151 9.58 17.56 10.17
N ASP A 152 10.60 17.14 10.93
CA ASP A 152 11.52 16.09 10.53
C ASP A 152 11.18 14.72 11.12
N LEU A 153 10.18 14.67 11.98
CA LEU A 153 9.77 13.43 12.63
C LEU A 153 8.62 12.74 11.86
N PRO A 154 8.55 11.41 11.92
CA PRO A 154 7.45 10.67 11.31
C PRO A 154 6.09 11.20 11.74
N LEU A 155 5.19 11.43 10.78
CA LEU A 155 3.83 11.85 11.08
C LEU A 155 3.09 10.77 11.87
N PHE A 156 3.17 9.51 11.41
CA PHE A 156 2.48 8.40 12.05
C PHE A 156 3.32 7.74 13.13
N ARG A 157 2.82 7.80 14.36
CA ARG A 157 3.51 7.32 15.56
C ARG A 157 3.06 5.92 15.97
N GLY A 158 4.02 5.12 16.42
CA GLY A 158 3.75 3.91 17.19
C GLY A 158 3.37 4.22 18.64
N ALA A 159 2.84 3.24 19.37
CA ALA A 159 2.39 3.41 20.77
C ALA A 159 3.45 3.98 21.72
N ARG A 160 4.72 3.86 21.42
CA ARG A 160 5.84 4.40 22.20
C ARG A 160 6.42 5.70 21.62
N GLY A 161 5.71 6.38 20.72
CA GLY A 161 6.12 7.66 20.14
C GLY A 161 7.14 7.59 19.00
N GLY A 162 7.74 6.43 18.71
CA GLY A 162 8.60 6.24 17.56
C GLY A 162 7.84 6.12 16.25
N ALA A 163 8.55 5.90 15.13
CA ALA A 163 7.95 5.65 13.84
C ALA A 163 7.05 4.40 13.88
N LEU A 164 5.88 4.47 13.24
CA LEU A 164 4.97 3.33 13.17
C LEU A 164 5.55 2.23 12.28
N ASN A 165 5.66 1.02 12.83
CA ASN A 165 6.11 -0.13 12.05
C ASN A 165 5.00 -0.59 11.08
N PRO A 166 5.28 -0.71 9.77
CA PRO A 166 4.31 -1.18 8.77
C PRO A 166 3.71 -2.55 9.08
N ALA A 167 4.41 -3.39 9.84
CA ALA A 167 3.90 -4.70 10.24
C ALA A 167 2.65 -4.61 11.13
N ILE A 168 2.49 -3.53 11.89
CA ILE A 168 1.32 -3.29 12.73
C ILE A 168 0.08 -3.15 11.83
N ILE A 169 0.11 -2.22 10.87
CA ILE A 169 -1.01 -2.01 9.93
C ILE A 169 -1.32 -3.28 9.13
N ARG A 170 -0.29 -3.99 8.65
CA ARG A 170 -0.51 -5.26 7.93
C ARG A 170 -1.19 -6.32 8.81
N ARG A 171 -0.86 -6.35 10.10
CA ARG A 171 -1.48 -7.27 11.08
C ARG A 171 -2.93 -6.87 11.34
N SER A 172 -3.21 -5.59 11.56
CA SER A 172 -4.57 -5.07 11.77
C SER A 172 -5.47 -5.37 10.57
N VAL A 173 -5.01 -5.08 9.34
CA VAL A 173 -5.74 -5.40 8.11
C VAL A 173 -5.96 -6.91 7.96
N ARG A 174 -4.99 -7.75 8.33
CA ARG A 174 -5.15 -9.22 8.30
C ARG A 174 -6.22 -9.69 9.28
N ALA A 175 -6.24 -9.14 10.48
CA ALA A 175 -7.24 -9.47 11.49
C ALA A 175 -8.65 -9.00 11.06
N ALA A 176 -8.77 -7.77 10.59
CA ALA A 176 -10.02 -7.18 10.10
C ALA A 176 -10.62 -7.98 8.94
N ARG A 177 -9.82 -8.32 7.93
CA ARG A 177 -10.32 -9.13 6.80
C ARG A 177 -10.86 -10.48 7.22
N SER A 178 -10.26 -11.10 8.27
CA SER A 178 -10.74 -12.37 8.80
C SER A 178 -12.09 -12.21 9.50
N ARG A 179 -12.29 -11.14 10.29
CA ARG A 179 -13.58 -10.83 10.95
C ARG A 179 -14.68 -10.53 9.95
N LEU A 180 -14.33 -9.80 8.89
CA LEU A 180 -15.28 -9.38 7.83
C LEU A 180 -15.49 -10.45 6.74
N GLY A 181 -14.87 -11.63 6.85
CA GLY A 181 -14.97 -12.66 5.82
C GLY A 181 -14.37 -12.28 4.47
N LEU A 182 -13.49 -11.28 4.42
CA LEU A 182 -12.86 -10.83 3.18
C LEU A 182 -11.74 -11.79 2.75
N GLY A 183 -11.50 -11.85 1.45
CA GLY A 183 -10.52 -12.76 0.88
C GLY A 183 -9.09 -12.51 1.38
N GLU A 184 -8.25 -13.56 1.39
CA GLU A 184 -6.86 -13.50 1.85
C GLU A 184 -5.99 -12.47 1.14
N ARG A 185 -6.40 -12.06 -0.07
CA ARG A 185 -5.70 -11.05 -0.87
C ARG A 185 -6.01 -9.62 -0.45
N THR A 186 -6.95 -9.39 0.48
CA THR A 186 -7.23 -8.08 1.06
C THR A 186 -6.05 -7.66 1.94
N THR A 187 -5.26 -6.75 1.42
CA THR A 187 -4.01 -6.27 1.99
C THR A 187 -3.93 -4.75 1.82
N PRO A 188 -3.03 -4.05 2.53
CA PRO A 188 -2.77 -2.64 2.24
C PRO A 188 -2.46 -2.33 0.77
N HIS A 189 -1.86 -3.27 0.05
CA HIS A 189 -1.62 -3.12 -1.38
C HIS A 189 -2.91 -3.29 -2.21
N ALA A 190 -3.82 -4.14 -1.75
CA ALA A 190 -5.12 -4.31 -2.41
C ALA A 190 -5.98 -3.03 -2.30
N LEU A 191 -5.95 -2.31 -1.17
CA LEU A 191 -6.62 -1.01 -1.04
C LEU A 191 -6.17 -0.02 -2.11
N ARG A 192 -4.85 0.12 -2.28
CA ARG A 192 -4.31 0.96 -3.36
C ARG A 192 -4.68 0.46 -4.76
N HIS A 193 -4.71 -0.85 -4.97
CA HIS A 193 -5.14 -1.43 -6.25
C HIS A 193 -6.63 -1.15 -6.52
N SER A 194 -7.48 -1.25 -5.49
CA SER A 194 -8.90 -0.93 -5.58
C SER A 194 -9.13 0.55 -5.89
N PHE A 195 -8.38 1.46 -5.26
CA PHE A 195 -8.36 2.87 -5.63
C PHE A 195 -8.11 3.06 -7.14
N ALA A 196 -7.05 2.44 -7.66
CA ALA A 196 -6.73 2.52 -9.09
C ALA A 196 -7.85 1.97 -9.98
N THR A 197 -8.43 0.85 -9.60
CA THR A 197 -9.51 0.19 -10.36
C THR A 197 -10.78 1.04 -10.34
N HIS A 198 -11.11 1.63 -9.19
CA HIS A 198 -12.31 2.47 -9.07
C HIS A 198 -12.18 3.79 -9.81
N LEU A 199 -10.99 4.40 -9.80
CA LEU A 199 -10.74 5.60 -10.63
C LEU A 199 -10.91 5.30 -12.12
N LEU A 200 -10.35 4.19 -12.62
CA LEU A 200 -10.54 3.78 -14.00
C LEU A 200 -12.01 3.51 -14.34
N ALA A 201 -12.75 2.86 -13.44
CA ALA A 201 -14.18 2.61 -13.60
C ALA A 201 -14.99 3.92 -13.60
N GLY A 202 -14.52 4.95 -12.88
CA GLY A 202 -15.08 6.30 -12.85
C GLY A 202 -14.74 7.16 -14.07
N GLY A 203 -13.95 6.66 -15.03
CA GLY A 203 -13.61 7.37 -16.27
C GLY A 203 -12.24 8.03 -16.28
N ALA A 204 -11.43 7.86 -15.24
CA ALA A 204 -10.05 8.35 -15.25
C ALA A 204 -9.23 7.67 -16.36
N ASP A 205 -8.44 8.46 -17.09
CA ASP A 205 -7.57 7.88 -18.10
C ASP A 205 -6.37 7.15 -17.48
N LEU A 206 -5.92 6.10 -18.17
CA LEU A 206 -4.85 5.22 -17.67
C LEU A 206 -3.53 5.97 -17.47
N ARG A 207 -3.25 7.00 -18.25
CA ARG A 207 -2.01 7.77 -18.19
C ARG A 207 -1.98 8.64 -16.94
N SER A 208 -3.04 9.40 -16.68
CA SER A 208 -3.22 10.18 -15.45
C SER A 208 -3.13 9.31 -14.21
N LEU A 209 -3.72 8.11 -14.26
CA LEU A 209 -3.62 7.14 -13.16
C LEU A 209 -2.19 6.64 -12.94
N GLN A 210 -1.44 6.34 -14.01
CA GLN A 210 -0.04 5.89 -13.91
C GLN A 210 0.86 6.98 -13.29
N GLU A 211 0.66 8.24 -13.67
CA GLU A 211 1.38 9.38 -13.11
C GLU A 211 1.07 9.54 -11.62
N LEU A 212 -0.22 9.49 -11.26
CA LEU A 212 -0.68 9.57 -9.88
C LEU A 212 -0.11 8.46 -9.00
N LEU A 213 -0.05 7.25 -9.52
CA LEU A 213 0.48 6.10 -8.79
C LEU A 213 2.02 6.06 -8.80
N GLY A 214 2.69 6.93 -9.54
CA GLY A 214 4.15 6.99 -9.60
C GLY A 214 4.74 5.77 -10.31
N HIS A 215 4.12 5.31 -11.41
CA HIS A 215 4.74 4.42 -12.38
C HIS A 215 5.68 5.22 -13.27
N ALA A 216 6.92 4.77 -13.42
CA ALA A 216 8.00 5.50 -14.04
C ALA A 216 7.66 5.93 -15.48
N SER A 217 7.50 7.16 -15.72
CA SER A 217 7.98 8.09 -16.74
C SER A 217 6.97 9.21 -16.99
N LEU A 218 7.56 10.39 -17.14
CA LEU A 218 7.04 11.66 -17.63
C LEU A 218 6.35 12.57 -16.63
N SER A 219 6.94 13.77 -16.62
CA SER A 219 6.49 14.97 -15.98
C SER A 219 5.15 15.44 -16.54
N SER A 220 4.10 15.37 -15.75
CA SER A 220 3.02 16.30 -15.86
C SER A 220 2.19 16.31 -14.59
N THR A 221 1.97 17.49 -14.09
CA THR A 221 1.04 17.82 -13.01
C THR A 221 -0.37 17.82 -13.63
N GLN A 222 -0.87 16.67 -14.04
CA GLN A 222 -2.29 16.56 -14.36
C GLN A 222 -3.05 16.29 -13.08
N ILE A 223 -3.80 17.30 -12.70
CA ILE A 223 -4.75 17.35 -11.61
C ILE A 223 -5.88 16.36 -11.92
N TYR A 224 -6.37 15.67 -10.91
CA TYR A 224 -7.65 14.95 -10.98
C TYR A 224 -8.68 15.82 -11.68
N THR A 225 -9.43 15.23 -12.58
CA THR A 225 -10.63 15.91 -13.07
C THR A 225 -11.62 16.03 -11.91
N SER A 226 -12.45 17.05 -11.93
CA SER A 226 -13.53 17.23 -10.94
C SER A 226 -14.44 15.99 -10.84
N VAL A 227 -14.54 15.20 -11.90
CA VAL A 227 -15.29 13.97 -11.99
C VAL A 227 -14.67 12.84 -11.14
N ASP A 228 -13.34 12.70 -11.15
CA ASP A 228 -12.64 11.66 -10.38
C ASP A 228 -12.73 11.94 -8.88
N ALA A 229 -12.59 13.21 -8.49
CA ALA A 229 -12.75 13.65 -7.11
C ALA A 229 -14.22 13.51 -6.65
N ALA A 230 -15.19 13.82 -7.50
CA ALA A 230 -16.61 13.68 -7.18
C ALA A 230 -17.00 12.22 -6.99
N TYR A 231 -16.52 11.32 -7.84
CA TYR A 231 -16.79 9.88 -7.69
C TYR A 231 -16.23 9.31 -6.38
N LEU A 232 -14.99 9.63 -6.03
CA LEU A 232 -14.41 9.21 -4.76
C LEU A 232 -15.11 9.85 -3.56
N LEU A 233 -15.50 11.11 -3.65
CA LEU A 233 -16.29 11.78 -2.62
C LEU A 233 -17.67 11.16 -2.47
N ASP A 234 -18.32 10.76 -3.55
CA ASP A 234 -19.62 10.09 -3.52
C ASP A 234 -19.51 8.71 -2.88
N VAL A 235 -18.47 7.96 -3.20
CA VAL A 235 -18.13 6.69 -2.54
C VAL A 235 -17.94 6.88 -1.04
N TYR A 236 -17.22 7.93 -0.61
CA TYR A 236 -17.01 8.21 0.81
C TYR A 236 -18.29 8.68 1.51
N ARG A 237 -19.10 9.53 0.86
CA ARG A 237 -20.38 10.03 1.41
C ARG A 237 -21.40 8.91 1.58
N ASN A 238 -21.51 8.00 0.60
CA ASN A 238 -22.44 6.89 0.62
C ASN A 238 -22.03 5.76 1.59
N ALA A 239 -20.74 5.67 1.92
CA ALA A 239 -20.21 4.70 2.87
C ALA A 239 -20.15 5.24 4.32
N HIS A 240 -20.34 6.54 4.54
CA HIS A 240 -20.29 7.16 5.86
C HIS A 240 -21.63 7.83 6.21
N PRO A 241 -22.57 7.14 6.94
CA PRO A 241 -23.87 7.72 7.32
C PRO A 241 -23.79 8.89 8.32
N ARG A 242 -22.60 9.36 8.67
CA ARG A 242 -22.38 10.41 9.68
C ARG A 242 -21.37 11.47 9.23
N ALA A 243 -21.33 11.78 7.94
CA ALA A 243 -20.62 12.98 7.46
C ALA A 243 -21.64 14.09 7.16
#